data_7fda9a59223856f478afb105c9925aef
#
_entry.id   7fda9a59223856f478afb105c9925aef
#
_cell.length_a   1.000
_cell.length_b   1.000
_cell.length_c   1.000
_cell.angle_alpha   90.00
_cell.angle_beta   90.00
_cell.angle_gamma   90.00
#
_symmetry.space_group_name_H-M   'P 1'
#
loop_
_entity.id
_entity.type
_entity.pdbx_description
1 polymer ?
#
loop_
_entity_poly.entity_id
_entity_poly.type
_entity_poly.pdbx_seq_one_letter_code
_entity_poly.pdbx_strand_id
1 'polypeptide(L)'
;MHIMVATDGALDPSAAAEAVARWYREGDTVEVFTSVNVPTEFLSKLGDSGVEEASHIALEAAQGLGDRAAEQLAHKVGHQTLHGDSPVLKALALTAQERTKGIVTALREMGIPTDGTWSTSDNKTARTVLAAAMARDVELLVVGSHGRGRFEGVLGSTGTKLVRLAPTNLLIIRDAS
;
A
#
# COMPACT_ATOMS: atom_id res chain seq x y z
N MET A 1 11.34 5.37 -13.98
CA MET A 1 10.03 5.84 -13.42
C MET A 1 9.69 5.05 -12.18
N HIS A 2 9.07 5.68 -11.17
CA HIS A 2 8.56 4.97 -10.01
C HIS A 2 7.04 4.82 -10.12
N ILE A 3 6.58 3.57 -10.19
CA ILE A 3 5.15 3.21 -10.31
C ILE A 3 4.67 2.65 -8.97
N MET A 4 3.60 3.20 -8.42
CA MET A 4 2.94 2.69 -7.21
C MET A 4 1.53 2.21 -7.56
N VAL A 5 1.22 0.94 -7.27
CA VAL A 5 -0.13 0.40 -7.34
C VAL A 5 -0.77 0.46 -5.96
N ALA A 6 -1.74 1.33 -5.75
CA ALA A 6 -2.45 1.43 -4.46
C ALA A 6 -3.74 0.59 -4.49
N THR A 7 -3.86 -0.33 -3.52
CA THR A 7 -4.99 -1.27 -3.43
C THR A 7 -5.52 -1.40 -1.99
N ASP A 8 -6.80 -1.68 -1.87
CA ASP A 8 -7.45 -2.13 -0.63
C ASP A 8 -7.69 -3.65 -0.62
N GLY A 9 -7.17 -4.35 -1.65
CA GLY A 9 -7.34 -5.77 -1.87
C GLY A 9 -8.55 -6.13 -2.75
N ALA A 10 -9.25 -5.14 -3.31
CA ALA A 10 -10.38 -5.38 -4.21
C ALA A 10 -9.99 -5.30 -5.70
N LEU A 11 -8.86 -4.66 -6.02
CA LEU A 11 -8.38 -4.53 -7.38
C LEU A 11 -7.96 -5.89 -7.94
N ASP A 12 -8.47 -6.24 -9.12
CA ASP A 12 -8.12 -7.48 -9.80
C ASP A 12 -6.61 -7.54 -10.10
N PRO A 13 -5.91 -8.61 -9.65
CA PRO A 13 -4.46 -8.72 -9.81
C PRO A 13 -4.00 -8.75 -11.27
N SER A 14 -4.73 -9.43 -12.14
CA SER A 14 -4.37 -9.57 -13.55
C SER A 14 -4.54 -8.25 -14.28
N ALA A 15 -5.69 -7.56 -14.06
CA ALA A 15 -5.93 -6.24 -14.63
C ALA A 15 -4.89 -5.20 -14.16
N ALA A 16 -4.50 -5.26 -12.89
CA ALA A 16 -3.45 -4.39 -12.35
C ALA A 16 -2.10 -4.66 -13.01
N ALA A 17 -1.70 -5.94 -13.10
CA ALA A 17 -0.43 -6.32 -13.70
C ALA A 17 -0.36 -5.97 -15.19
N GLU A 18 -1.41 -6.23 -15.96
CA GLU A 18 -1.49 -5.85 -17.38
C GLU A 18 -1.42 -4.32 -17.58
N ALA A 19 -2.10 -3.56 -16.73
CA ALA A 19 -2.07 -2.11 -16.80
C ALA A 19 -0.67 -1.56 -16.51
N VAL A 20 0.00 -2.07 -15.48
CA VAL A 20 1.39 -1.68 -15.14
C VAL A 20 2.35 -2.08 -16.25
N ALA A 21 2.24 -3.30 -16.81
CA ALA A 21 3.12 -3.78 -17.86
C ALA A 21 3.15 -2.90 -19.12
N ARG A 22 2.05 -2.21 -19.43
CA ARG A 22 1.99 -1.26 -20.55
C ARG A 22 2.88 -0.02 -20.34
N TRP A 23 3.11 0.36 -19.11
CA TRP A 23 3.89 1.55 -18.73
C TRP A 23 5.30 1.23 -18.28
N TYR A 24 5.50 0.03 -17.71
CA TYR A 24 6.79 -0.42 -17.19
C TYR A 24 7.87 -0.46 -18.28
N ARG A 25 9.06 -0.02 -17.91
CA ARG A 25 10.30 -0.14 -18.71
C ARG A 25 11.38 -0.75 -17.83
N GLU A 26 12.34 -1.41 -18.44
CA GLU A 26 13.49 -1.93 -17.71
C GLU A 26 14.22 -0.79 -16.98
N GLY A 27 14.47 -0.99 -15.69
CA GLY A 27 15.05 0.04 -14.80
C GLY A 27 14.00 0.85 -14.03
N ASP A 28 12.69 0.71 -14.33
CA ASP A 28 11.64 1.30 -13.51
C ASP A 28 11.49 0.54 -12.16
N THR A 29 11.04 1.26 -11.15
CA THR A 29 10.69 0.69 -9.84
C THR A 29 9.18 0.53 -9.74
N VAL A 30 8.71 -0.64 -9.30
CA VAL A 30 7.28 -0.91 -9.09
C VAL A 30 7.05 -1.37 -7.66
N GLU A 31 6.06 -0.79 -6.99
CA GLU A 31 5.62 -1.23 -5.68
C GLU A 31 4.10 -1.37 -5.61
N VAL A 32 3.61 -2.29 -4.78
CA VAL A 32 2.19 -2.42 -4.47
C VAL A 32 1.95 -1.94 -3.05
N PHE A 33 1.20 -0.86 -2.90
CA PHE A 33 0.95 -0.19 -1.63
C PHE A 33 -0.47 -0.42 -1.13
N THR A 34 -0.61 -0.66 0.17
CA THR A 34 -1.92 -0.65 0.83
C THR A 34 -1.92 0.20 2.09
N SER A 35 -3.05 0.84 2.36
CA SER A 35 -3.32 1.56 3.60
C SER A 35 -4.21 0.71 4.49
N VAL A 36 -3.77 0.40 5.70
CA VAL A 36 -4.54 -0.38 6.67
C VAL A 36 -5.10 0.54 7.75
N ASN A 37 -6.43 0.60 7.86
CA ASN A 37 -7.08 1.41 8.88
C ASN A 37 -6.89 0.81 10.27
N VAL A 38 -6.44 1.67 11.19
CA VAL A 38 -6.39 1.37 12.62
C VAL A 38 -7.43 2.22 13.30
N PRO A 39 -8.41 1.63 14.01
CA PRO A 39 -9.36 2.40 14.80
C PRO A 39 -8.62 3.25 15.85
N THR A 40 -9.01 4.51 15.98
CA THR A 40 -8.37 5.48 16.90
C THR A 40 -8.36 5.00 18.37
N GLU A 41 -9.37 4.19 18.73
CA GLU A 41 -9.46 3.54 20.05
C GLU A 41 -8.34 2.53 20.33
N PHE A 42 -7.75 1.94 19.27
CA PHE A 42 -6.58 1.07 19.40
C PHE A 42 -5.30 1.87 19.56
N LEU A 43 -5.17 2.99 18.87
CA LEU A 43 -4.01 3.87 19.00
C LEU A 43 -3.87 4.44 20.42
N SER A 44 -4.99 4.75 21.09
CA SER A 44 -4.99 5.25 22.46
C SER A 44 -4.70 4.16 23.51
N LYS A 45 -4.91 2.88 23.18
CA LYS A 45 -4.63 1.73 24.06
C LYS A 45 -3.21 1.19 23.91
N LEU A 46 -2.54 1.53 22.83
CA LEU A 46 -1.16 1.12 22.54
C LEU A 46 -0.13 1.95 23.30
N GLY A 47 -0.44 2.78 24.26
CA GLY A 47 0.47 3.54 25.15
C GLY A 47 1.93 3.65 24.66
N ASP A 48 2.75 4.47 25.26
CA ASP A 48 4.15 4.70 24.84
C ASP A 48 5.02 3.42 24.71
N SER A 49 4.64 2.32 25.38
CA SER A 49 5.36 1.03 25.32
C SER A 49 4.99 0.14 24.12
N GLY A 50 3.87 0.40 23.42
CA GLY A 50 3.48 -0.35 22.23
C GLY A 50 4.22 0.05 20.96
N VAL A 51 4.99 1.15 21.00
CA VAL A 51 5.59 1.75 19.82
C VAL A 51 6.91 1.09 19.38
N GLU A 52 7.75 0.63 20.30
CA GLU A 52 9.02 -0.08 19.97
C GLU A 52 8.79 -1.49 19.42
N GLU A 53 7.77 -2.17 19.88
CA GLU A 53 7.42 -3.55 19.51
C GLU A 53 6.91 -3.68 18.07
N ALA A 54 6.21 -2.66 17.56
CA ALA A 54 5.74 -2.62 16.17
C ALA A 54 6.83 -2.49 15.13
N SER A 55 7.94 -1.85 15.49
CA SER A 55 9.08 -1.70 14.61
C SER A 55 9.72 -3.04 14.28
N HIS A 56 9.80 -3.94 15.25
CA HIS A 56 10.45 -5.25 15.06
C HIS A 56 9.61 -6.20 14.20
N ILE A 57 8.28 -6.17 14.33
CA ILE A 57 7.38 -7.03 13.54
C ILE A 57 7.17 -6.47 12.15
N ALA A 58 7.11 -5.13 12.02
CA ALA A 58 7.15 -4.51 10.70
C ALA A 58 8.43 -4.89 9.96
N LEU A 59 9.56 -5.01 10.67
CA LEU A 59 10.83 -5.44 10.12
C LEU A 59 10.82 -6.93 9.73
N GLU A 60 10.28 -7.84 10.57
CA GLU A 60 10.17 -9.27 10.25
C GLU A 60 9.11 -9.53 9.15
N ALA A 61 7.99 -8.83 9.17
CA ALA A 61 7.00 -8.89 8.09
C ALA A 61 7.55 -8.32 6.79
N ALA A 62 8.41 -7.29 6.85
CA ALA A 62 9.08 -6.70 5.70
C ALA A 62 10.20 -7.59 5.15
N GLN A 63 10.86 -8.42 5.96
CA GLN A 63 11.80 -9.44 5.48
C GLN A 63 11.12 -10.49 4.59
N GLY A 64 9.81 -10.75 4.82
CA GLY A 64 8.98 -11.55 3.92
C GLY A 64 8.51 -10.81 2.65
N LEU A 65 8.65 -9.49 2.60
CA LEU A 65 8.19 -8.60 1.51
C LEU A 65 9.33 -8.00 0.67
N GLY A 66 10.60 -8.24 1.04
CA GLY A 66 11.81 -7.78 0.34
C GLY A 66 12.60 -6.70 1.09
N ASP A 67 13.94 -6.74 0.97
CA ASP A 67 14.89 -5.95 1.78
C ASP A 67 14.70 -4.41 1.67
N ARG A 68 14.29 -3.90 0.51
CA ARG A 68 14.06 -2.46 0.31
C ARG A 68 12.84 -1.93 1.07
N ALA A 69 11.79 -2.74 1.19
CA ALA A 69 10.61 -2.37 1.97
C ALA A 69 10.93 -2.34 3.48
N ALA A 70 11.81 -3.24 3.94
CA ALA A 70 12.31 -3.27 5.31
C ALA A 70 13.10 -2.00 5.69
N GLU A 71 14.03 -1.56 4.85
CA GLU A 71 14.82 -0.34 5.08
C GLU A 71 13.96 0.93 5.10
N GLN A 72 13.00 1.05 4.20
CA GLN A 72 12.12 2.22 4.11
C GLN A 72 11.12 2.26 5.28
N LEU A 73 10.65 1.11 5.77
CA LEU A 73 9.85 1.01 6.98
C LEU A 73 10.68 1.37 8.21
N ALA A 74 11.87 0.83 8.36
CA ALA A 74 12.77 1.13 9.47
C ALA A 74 13.10 2.63 9.56
N HIS A 75 13.31 3.31 8.43
CA HIS A 75 13.61 4.74 8.40
C HIS A 75 12.40 5.63 8.75
N LYS A 76 11.17 5.21 8.46
CA LYS A 76 9.93 5.95 8.77
C LYS A 76 9.39 5.66 10.16
N VAL A 77 9.59 4.45 10.66
CA VAL A 77 9.13 4.02 11.99
C VAL A 77 10.12 4.47 13.07
N GLY A 78 11.37 4.80 12.72
CA GLY A 78 12.39 5.32 13.63
C GLY A 78 12.05 6.62 14.37
N HIS A 79 10.89 7.24 14.08
CA HIS A 79 10.36 8.39 14.82
C HIS A 79 9.06 8.12 15.59
N GLN A 80 8.51 6.91 15.51
CA GLN A 80 7.38 6.47 16.34
C GLN A 80 7.52 4.96 16.59
N THR A 81 8.22 4.63 17.64
CA THR A 81 8.53 3.28 18.07
C THR A 81 7.30 2.55 18.63
N LEU A 82 6.91 1.43 18.02
CA LEU A 82 5.95 0.47 18.55
C LEU A 82 6.69 -0.86 18.80
N HIS A 83 6.67 -1.42 19.99
CA HIS A 83 7.40 -2.64 20.35
C HIS A 83 6.82 -3.94 19.75
N GLY A 84 7.69 -4.82 19.36
CA GLY A 84 7.69 -5.93 18.38
C GLY A 84 6.87 -7.18 18.64
N ASP A 85 5.97 -7.33 19.60
CA ASP A 85 5.11 -8.52 19.77
C ASP A 85 3.61 -8.22 19.89
N SER A 86 3.18 -7.03 19.52
CA SER A 86 1.77 -6.69 19.54
C SER A 86 0.99 -7.57 18.55
N PRO A 87 0.02 -8.39 19.01
CA PRO A 87 -0.86 -9.16 18.12
C PRO A 87 -1.59 -8.29 17.09
N VAL A 88 -1.79 -7.01 17.42
CA VAL A 88 -2.43 -6.03 16.55
C VAL A 88 -1.58 -5.74 15.32
N LEU A 89 -0.28 -5.59 15.49
CA LEU A 89 0.62 -5.31 14.37
C LEU A 89 0.83 -6.52 13.48
N LYS A 90 0.93 -7.72 14.06
CA LYS A 90 0.90 -8.96 13.28
C LYS A 90 -0.36 -9.03 12.43
N ALA A 91 -1.51 -8.71 13.00
CA ALA A 91 -2.77 -8.69 12.27
C ALA A 91 -2.81 -7.62 11.16
N LEU A 92 -2.25 -6.43 11.41
CA LEU A 92 -2.15 -5.36 10.40
C LEU A 92 -1.21 -5.76 9.26
N ALA A 93 -0.04 -6.31 9.57
CA ALA A 93 0.93 -6.79 8.59
C ALA A 93 0.34 -7.93 7.73
N LEU A 94 -0.33 -8.90 8.34
CA LEU A 94 -1.03 -9.97 7.62
C LEU A 94 -2.13 -9.42 6.72
N THR A 95 -2.90 -8.45 7.19
CA THR A 95 -3.93 -7.78 6.37
C THR A 95 -3.31 -7.06 5.18
N ALA A 96 -2.19 -6.39 5.38
CA ALA A 96 -1.47 -5.71 4.30
C ALA A 96 -0.93 -6.71 3.28
N GLN A 97 -0.32 -7.79 3.74
CA GLN A 97 0.20 -8.87 2.90
C GLN A 97 -0.92 -9.50 2.05
N GLU A 98 -2.04 -9.84 2.65
CA GLU A 98 -3.20 -10.40 1.93
C GLU A 98 -3.71 -9.46 0.83
N ARG A 99 -3.74 -8.15 1.08
CA ARG A 99 -4.22 -7.17 0.11
C ARG A 99 -3.27 -6.94 -1.06
N THR A 100 -1.97 -7.10 -0.86
CA THR A 100 -0.95 -6.83 -1.88
C THR A 100 -0.49 -8.08 -2.63
N LYS A 101 -0.53 -9.25 -1.98
CA LYS A 101 0.02 -10.51 -2.47
C LYS A 101 -0.40 -10.87 -3.90
N GLY A 102 -1.68 -10.76 -4.22
CA GLY A 102 -2.20 -11.14 -5.54
C GLY A 102 -1.54 -10.31 -6.66
N ILE A 103 -1.51 -8.98 -6.49
CA ILE A 103 -0.91 -8.08 -7.49
C ILE A 103 0.60 -8.26 -7.56
N VAL A 104 1.28 -8.40 -6.41
CA VAL A 104 2.73 -8.67 -6.37
C VAL A 104 3.06 -9.96 -7.12
N THR A 105 2.28 -11.03 -6.90
CA THR A 105 2.47 -12.31 -7.60
C THR A 105 2.27 -12.15 -9.10
N ALA A 106 1.18 -11.53 -9.53
CA ALA A 106 0.88 -11.33 -10.95
C ALA A 106 1.95 -10.49 -11.67
N LEU A 107 2.47 -9.44 -11.04
CA LEU A 107 3.55 -8.63 -11.59
C LEU A 107 4.87 -9.42 -11.72
N ARG A 108 5.22 -10.19 -10.69
CA ARG A 108 6.42 -11.06 -10.70
C ARG A 108 6.34 -12.15 -11.75
N GLU A 109 5.16 -12.74 -11.97
CA GLU A 109 4.92 -13.72 -13.03
C GLU A 109 5.10 -13.13 -14.43
N MET A 110 4.87 -11.82 -14.59
CA MET A 110 5.17 -11.06 -15.82
C MET A 110 6.64 -10.60 -15.91
N GLY A 111 7.50 -10.99 -14.97
CA GLY A 111 8.91 -10.61 -14.94
C GLY A 111 9.17 -9.18 -14.44
N ILE A 112 8.19 -8.56 -13.79
CA ILE A 112 8.31 -7.20 -13.22
C ILE A 112 8.67 -7.31 -11.73
N PRO A 113 9.90 -6.95 -11.33
CA PRO A 113 10.32 -6.97 -9.92
C PRO A 113 9.44 -6.00 -9.11
N THR A 114 8.81 -6.51 -8.06
CA THR A 114 7.82 -5.74 -7.30
C THR A 114 7.78 -6.20 -5.86
N ASP A 115 7.61 -5.26 -4.95
CA ASP A 115 7.42 -5.52 -3.53
C ASP A 115 6.08 -4.95 -3.03
N GLY A 116 5.52 -5.58 -1.99
CA GLY A 116 4.37 -5.08 -1.27
C GLY A 116 4.81 -4.13 -0.15
N THR A 117 4.17 -2.98 -0.04
CA THR A 117 4.42 -2.00 1.02
C THR A 117 3.10 -1.57 1.68
N TRP A 118 3.16 -1.04 2.88
CA TRP A 118 1.96 -0.61 3.56
C TRP A 118 2.20 0.53 4.56
N SER A 119 1.11 1.17 4.97
CA SER A 119 1.11 2.14 6.06
C SER A 119 -0.21 2.08 6.82
N THR A 120 -0.19 2.50 8.08
CA THR A 120 -1.42 2.67 8.86
C THR A 120 -2.13 3.97 8.50
N SER A 121 -3.44 4.00 8.67
CA SER A 121 -4.28 5.17 8.40
C SER A 121 -5.38 5.29 9.46
N ASP A 122 -5.75 6.52 9.78
CA ASP A 122 -6.85 6.92 10.66
C ASP A 122 -8.14 7.20 9.85
N ASN A 123 -8.61 6.27 9.06
CA ASN A 123 -9.74 6.43 8.12
C ASN A 123 -9.53 7.47 6.99
N LYS A 124 -8.30 7.91 6.75
CA LYS A 124 -7.95 8.87 5.69
C LYS A 124 -7.13 8.23 4.58
N THR A 125 -7.58 7.09 4.06
CA THR A 125 -6.88 6.27 3.07
C THR A 125 -6.31 7.08 1.91
N ALA A 126 -7.09 7.99 1.28
CA ALA A 126 -6.59 8.81 0.20
C ALA A 126 -5.39 9.68 0.61
N ARG A 127 -5.44 10.29 1.81
CA ARG A 127 -4.33 11.12 2.33
C ARG A 127 -3.08 10.28 2.56
N THR A 128 -3.25 9.07 3.12
CA THR A 128 -2.14 8.14 3.36
C THR A 128 -1.47 7.71 2.06
N VAL A 129 -2.27 7.37 1.03
CA VAL A 129 -1.76 7.02 -0.30
C VAL A 129 -1.00 8.19 -0.92
N LEU A 130 -1.57 9.40 -0.90
CA LEU A 130 -0.91 10.59 -1.46
C LEU A 130 0.38 10.93 -0.71
N ALA A 131 0.38 10.85 0.62
CA ALA A 131 1.58 11.08 1.42
C ALA A 131 2.68 10.04 1.10
N ALA A 132 2.29 8.77 0.92
CA ALA A 132 3.21 7.71 0.52
C ALA A 132 3.77 7.96 -0.89
N ALA A 133 2.93 8.34 -1.84
CA ALA A 133 3.34 8.65 -3.21
C ALA A 133 4.33 9.83 -3.26
N MET A 134 4.04 10.90 -2.52
CA MET A 134 4.95 12.07 -2.44
C MET A 134 6.28 11.72 -1.78
N ALA A 135 6.24 10.99 -0.66
CA ALA A 135 7.45 10.67 0.10
C ALA A 135 8.40 9.71 -0.64
N ARG A 136 7.94 9.08 -1.70
CA ARG A 136 8.70 8.09 -2.50
C ARG A 136 8.91 8.55 -3.94
N ASP A 137 8.60 9.81 -4.25
CA ASP A 137 8.74 10.39 -5.58
C ASP A 137 8.07 9.55 -6.68
N VAL A 138 6.83 9.10 -6.39
CA VAL A 138 6.06 8.30 -7.33
C VAL A 138 5.66 9.14 -8.53
N GLU A 139 5.95 8.66 -9.73
CA GLU A 139 5.65 9.35 -10.99
C GLU A 139 4.34 8.86 -11.63
N LEU A 140 3.94 7.61 -11.33
CA LEU A 140 2.66 7.03 -11.78
C LEU A 140 1.99 6.30 -10.61
N LEU A 141 0.84 6.82 -10.19
CA LEU A 141 -0.03 6.19 -9.20
C LEU A 141 -1.14 5.41 -9.92
N VAL A 142 -1.23 4.11 -9.68
CA VAL A 142 -2.22 3.21 -10.26
C VAL A 142 -3.23 2.83 -9.18
N VAL A 143 -4.53 2.99 -9.47
CA VAL A 143 -5.62 2.68 -8.51
C VAL A 143 -6.79 2.01 -9.20
N GLY A 144 -7.57 1.20 -8.48
CA GLY A 144 -8.86 0.70 -8.94
C GLY A 144 -9.94 1.78 -8.94
N SER A 145 -10.89 1.68 -9.85
CA SER A 145 -12.04 2.59 -9.91
C SER A 145 -13.01 2.38 -8.74
N HIS A 146 -13.04 1.17 -8.16
CA HIS A 146 -13.91 0.77 -7.07
C HIS A 146 -13.08 0.16 -5.94
N GLY A 147 -13.45 0.48 -4.68
CA GLY A 147 -13.04 -0.28 -3.51
C GLY A 147 -14.10 -1.35 -3.19
N ARG A 148 -14.02 -1.96 -2.01
CA ARG A 148 -14.94 -3.03 -1.55
C ARG A 148 -16.42 -2.68 -1.48
N GLY A 149 -16.84 -1.46 -1.79
CA GLY A 149 -18.23 -0.99 -1.83
C GLY A 149 -18.73 -0.87 -3.26
N ARG A 150 -19.65 -1.74 -3.65
CA ARG A 150 -20.21 -1.84 -5.00
C ARG A 150 -21.13 -0.66 -5.33
N PHE A 151 -20.65 0.29 -6.10
CA PHE A 151 -21.48 1.14 -6.95
C PHE A 151 -20.85 1.14 -8.35
N GLU A 152 -21.45 0.40 -9.27
CA GLU A 152 -21.00 0.35 -10.66
C GLU A 152 -21.08 1.75 -11.30
N GLY A 153 -19.98 2.16 -11.92
CA GLY A 153 -19.92 3.39 -12.72
C GLY A 153 -19.52 4.67 -11.99
N VAL A 154 -19.41 4.67 -10.65
CA VAL A 154 -19.00 5.85 -9.89
C VAL A 154 -17.66 5.62 -9.18
N LEU A 155 -16.72 6.53 -9.39
CA LEU A 155 -15.46 6.52 -8.67
C LEU A 155 -15.72 6.68 -7.15
N GLY A 156 -15.26 5.75 -6.34
CA GLY A 156 -15.43 5.76 -4.89
C GLY A 156 -14.86 7.03 -4.24
N SER A 157 -15.23 7.30 -3.00
CA SER A 157 -14.81 8.53 -2.27
C SER A 157 -13.28 8.68 -2.18
N THR A 158 -12.54 7.58 -2.05
CA THR A 158 -11.07 7.57 -2.06
C THR A 158 -10.56 7.91 -3.45
N GLY A 159 -11.05 7.23 -4.49
CA GLY A 159 -10.66 7.49 -5.87
C GLY A 159 -10.95 8.93 -6.29
N THR A 160 -12.12 9.47 -5.98
CA THR A 160 -12.46 10.89 -6.25
C THR A 160 -11.46 11.86 -5.59
N LYS A 161 -11.04 11.59 -4.35
CA LYS A 161 -10.03 12.40 -3.67
C LYS A 161 -8.65 12.28 -4.33
N LEU A 162 -8.27 11.07 -4.75
CA LEU A 162 -7.00 10.84 -5.44
C LEU A 162 -6.97 11.59 -6.77
N VAL A 163 -8.02 11.53 -7.59
CA VAL A 163 -8.12 12.28 -8.86
C VAL A 163 -7.96 13.78 -8.66
N ARG A 164 -8.52 14.32 -7.59
CA ARG A 164 -8.48 15.78 -7.33
C ARG A 164 -7.18 16.27 -6.73
N LEU A 165 -6.45 15.42 -6.03
CA LEU A 165 -5.35 15.83 -5.15
C LEU A 165 -4.02 15.15 -5.49
N ALA A 166 -3.98 14.21 -6.44
CA ALA A 166 -2.75 13.52 -6.80
C ALA A 166 -1.71 14.52 -7.36
N PRO A 167 -0.52 14.57 -6.79
CA PRO A 167 0.57 15.42 -7.29
C PRO A 167 1.32 14.80 -8.46
N THR A 168 0.90 13.61 -8.90
CA THR A 168 1.55 12.76 -9.89
C THR A 168 0.54 12.27 -10.92
N ASN A 169 1.01 11.62 -12.00
CA ASN A 169 0.13 10.97 -12.96
C ASN A 169 -0.71 9.89 -12.26
N LEU A 170 -1.98 9.80 -12.62
CA LEU A 170 -2.92 8.84 -12.04
C LEU A 170 -3.52 7.97 -13.15
N LEU A 171 -3.36 6.65 -13.00
CA LEU A 171 -4.01 5.65 -13.83
C LEU A 171 -5.12 4.97 -13.05
N ILE A 172 -6.34 5.04 -13.56
CA ILE A 172 -7.50 4.38 -12.94
C ILE A 172 -7.82 3.13 -13.75
N ILE A 173 -7.78 1.98 -13.07
CA ILE A 173 -8.16 0.70 -13.65
C ILE A 173 -9.64 0.46 -13.34
N ARG A 174 -10.41 0.13 -14.36
CA ARG A 174 -11.78 -0.35 -14.20
C ARG A 174 -11.75 -1.87 -14.28
N ASP A 175 -12.35 -2.52 -13.28
CA ASP A 175 -12.59 -3.95 -13.37
C ASP A 175 -13.54 -4.17 -14.55
N ALA A 176 -13.15 -5.06 -15.49
CA ALA A 176 -14.04 -5.50 -16.53
C ALA A 176 -15.17 -6.30 -15.88
N SER A 177 -16.40 -5.83 -15.98
CA SER A 177 -17.61 -6.53 -15.57
C SER A 177 -17.83 -7.78 -16.37
#